data_e57ccf3e7249df4f04689e82020f04e9
#
_entry.id   e57ccf3e7249df4f04689e82020f04e9
#
_cell.length_a   1.000
_cell.length_b   1.000
_cell.length_c   1.000
_cell.angle_alpha   90.00
_cell.angle_beta   90.00
_cell.angle_gamma   90.00
#
_symmetry.space_group_name_H-M   'P 1'
#
loop_
_entity.id
_entity.type
_entity.pdbx_description
1 polymer ?
#
loop_
_entity_poly.entity_id
_entity_poly.type
_entity_poly.pdbx_seq_one_letter_code
_entity_poly.pdbx_strand_id
1 'polypeptide(L)'
;MALSTGLTAQPTADGGMTVSGRVGPVLGADNATALVLAATCADKQRWFVLDAGTAGVALSCRDPADPSRALADVVLEQVAVPADRMLAISTALVEDLAATLFAAECAGVAGWCLHTATEYAKVREQFGQPIGAFQAVKHLCAEMLCRESVSAAVAWDAAEAADGNELSLAAAVAAAVSLDAAVDNAKDCIQVLGGIGFTWEHDAHLYLRRAIALRQIAGGSARWCRRVAELALQGKRRTLGVDLGAEAEADRAEVRRRVEQIAALPENLQRQGLVESGYFAPHWPRPQGMDATAAQQLIIDQELGRVGITRPDIVIGAWAVPTILAHGTPAQIERFVGPTLTGEVRWCQLFSEPGAGSDLASLRTKAERADGGWRLSGQKVWSSLAKQASWAICLARTDPSAPKHKGITYFLVDMGSEGIDIRPLREITGDALFNEVFLDDVFVPYDAVVGEVNGGWKLARTTLANERVSMGGGSSLGDAVESLLTLASKQGAVAGGGGWERLGALVSEGQALSVLELRTTLRQLDGQDPGAESSVRKLIGVRHRQAISETALDLLGPDGAEVSLLLRTFLNDRCLSIAGGTTQILQSVAAERILGLPR
;
A
#
# COMPACT_ATOMS: atom_id res chain seq x y z
N MET A 1 -19.87 26.42 -5.59
CA MET A 1 -18.68 27.02 -4.96
C MET A 1 -17.65 27.34 -6.02
N ALA A 2 -17.05 28.52 -6.01
CA ALA A 2 -15.95 28.87 -6.92
C ALA A 2 -14.67 28.99 -6.12
N LEU A 3 -13.62 28.28 -6.53
CA LEU A 3 -12.27 28.39 -5.96
C LEU A 3 -11.44 29.50 -6.63
N SER A 4 -12.02 30.22 -7.61
CA SER A 4 -11.38 31.32 -8.32
C SER A 4 -11.87 32.69 -7.82
N THR A 5 -11.02 33.71 -7.91
CA THR A 5 -11.24 35.05 -7.36
C THR A 5 -11.37 36.06 -8.48
N GLY A 6 -12.60 36.38 -8.84
CA GLY A 6 -12.90 37.45 -9.79
C GLY A 6 -13.83 38.53 -9.18
N LEU A 7 -14.15 38.38 -7.88
CA LEU A 7 -14.99 39.33 -7.14
C LEU A 7 -14.12 40.24 -6.28
N THR A 8 -14.45 41.52 -6.27
CA THR A 8 -13.84 42.54 -5.40
C THR A 8 -14.89 43.12 -4.46
N ALA A 9 -14.49 43.47 -3.26
CA ALA A 9 -15.38 44.00 -2.25
C ALA A 9 -14.85 45.28 -1.59
N GLN A 10 -15.77 46.18 -1.24
CA GLN A 10 -15.50 47.36 -0.42
C GLN A 10 -16.26 47.22 0.92
N PRO A 11 -15.62 47.44 2.08
CA PRO A 11 -16.29 47.33 3.37
C PRO A 11 -17.30 48.47 3.53
N THR A 12 -18.41 48.18 4.21
CA THR A 12 -19.43 49.16 4.57
C THR A 12 -19.36 49.49 6.07
N ALA A 13 -19.91 50.62 6.47
CA ALA A 13 -19.81 51.14 7.85
C ALA A 13 -20.50 50.23 8.88
N ASP A 14 -21.44 49.42 8.47
CA ASP A 14 -22.20 48.47 9.29
C ASP A 14 -21.53 47.10 9.45
N GLY A 15 -20.29 46.94 8.96
CA GLY A 15 -19.54 45.68 9.02
C GLY A 15 -19.82 44.70 7.90
N GLY A 16 -20.69 45.06 6.97
CA GLY A 16 -20.92 44.32 5.70
C GLY A 16 -19.94 44.69 4.61
N MET A 17 -20.27 44.39 3.36
CA MET A 17 -19.48 44.75 2.18
C MET A 17 -20.35 44.93 0.94
N THR A 18 -19.90 45.75 -0.01
CA THR A 18 -20.45 45.84 -1.37
C THR A 18 -19.56 45.08 -2.33
N VAL A 19 -20.11 44.13 -3.08
CA VAL A 19 -19.36 43.21 -3.94
C VAL A 19 -19.69 43.46 -5.41
N SER A 20 -18.66 43.45 -6.26
CA SER A 20 -18.78 43.55 -7.72
C SER A 20 -17.76 42.64 -8.41
N GLY A 21 -18.07 42.22 -9.62
CA GLY A 21 -17.20 41.44 -10.48
C GLY A 21 -17.85 40.18 -11.06
N ARG A 22 -17.01 39.31 -11.61
CA ARG A 22 -17.46 38.03 -12.21
C ARG A 22 -16.62 36.90 -11.66
N VAL A 23 -17.25 35.80 -11.29
CA VAL A 23 -16.57 34.55 -10.84
C VAL A 23 -17.21 33.36 -11.54
N GLY A 24 -16.42 32.39 -11.95
CA GLY A 24 -16.88 31.14 -12.55
C GLY A 24 -15.75 30.31 -13.12
N PRO A 25 -16.04 29.04 -13.41
CA PRO A 25 -17.34 28.38 -13.24
C PRO A 25 -17.69 28.11 -11.77
N VAL A 26 -18.96 28.30 -11.40
CA VAL A 26 -19.48 27.97 -10.07
C VAL A 26 -20.37 26.74 -10.18
N LEU A 27 -20.02 25.68 -9.47
CA LEU A 27 -20.73 24.42 -9.49
C LEU A 27 -22.11 24.56 -8.83
N GLY A 28 -23.16 24.14 -9.54
CA GLY A 28 -24.55 24.14 -9.08
C GLY A 28 -25.22 25.53 -9.03
N ALA A 29 -24.57 26.59 -9.53
CA ALA A 29 -25.05 27.96 -9.33
C ALA A 29 -26.40 28.26 -10.00
N ASP A 30 -26.70 27.63 -11.12
CA ASP A 30 -27.96 27.91 -11.89
C ASP A 30 -29.21 27.34 -11.18
N ASN A 31 -29.07 26.34 -10.33
CA ASN A 31 -30.15 25.73 -9.58
C ASN A 31 -30.08 26.05 -8.05
N ALA A 32 -29.11 26.87 -7.66
CA ALA A 32 -28.90 27.21 -6.26
C ALA A 32 -29.89 28.27 -5.78
N THR A 33 -30.42 28.10 -4.57
CA THR A 33 -31.14 29.16 -3.86
C THR A 33 -30.20 30.11 -3.14
N ALA A 34 -29.03 29.59 -2.72
CA ALA A 34 -27.97 30.36 -2.06
C ALA A 34 -26.59 30.03 -2.67
N LEU A 35 -25.75 31.03 -2.76
CA LEU A 35 -24.39 30.96 -3.30
C LEU A 35 -23.38 31.19 -2.16
N VAL A 36 -22.37 30.33 -2.06
CA VAL A 36 -21.21 30.54 -1.19
C VAL A 36 -20.07 31.02 -2.07
N LEU A 37 -19.67 32.27 -1.88
CA LEU A 37 -18.70 32.97 -2.71
C LEU A 37 -17.60 33.63 -1.85
N ALA A 38 -16.49 33.96 -2.51
CA ALA A 38 -15.44 34.77 -1.90
C ALA A 38 -15.15 36.00 -2.75
N ALA A 39 -14.87 37.13 -2.08
CA ALA A 39 -14.40 38.37 -2.71
C ALA A 39 -13.12 38.86 -2.06
N THR A 40 -12.27 39.50 -2.85
CA THR A 40 -11.05 40.17 -2.37
C THR A 40 -11.42 41.52 -1.79
N CYS A 41 -11.14 41.71 -0.50
CA CYS A 41 -11.32 42.95 0.24
C CYS A 41 -10.01 43.32 0.93
N ALA A 42 -9.38 44.44 0.54
CA ALA A 42 -8.09 44.88 1.09
C ALA A 42 -7.04 43.73 1.14
N ASP A 43 -6.80 43.08 0.02
CA ASP A 43 -5.85 41.96 -0.17
C ASP A 43 -6.17 40.66 0.61
N LYS A 44 -7.32 40.61 1.27
CA LYS A 44 -7.81 39.38 1.94
C LYS A 44 -9.06 38.85 1.31
N GLN A 45 -9.16 37.54 1.20
CA GLN A 45 -10.38 36.86 0.80
C GLN A 45 -11.39 36.85 1.96
N ARG A 46 -12.62 37.27 1.64
CA ARG A 46 -13.77 37.24 2.56
C ARG A 46 -14.85 36.35 1.97
N TRP A 47 -15.25 35.35 2.70
CA TRP A 47 -16.32 34.41 2.32
C TRP A 47 -17.66 34.90 2.81
N PHE A 48 -18.70 34.69 2.01
CA PHE A 48 -20.06 35.12 2.31
C PHE A 48 -21.10 34.21 1.67
N VAL A 49 -22.31 34.25 2.20
CA VAL A 49 -23.49 33.60 1.62
C VAL A 49 -24.38 34.67 1.00
N LEU A 50 -24.86 34.41 -0.20
CA LEU A 50 -25.73 35.30 -0.95
C LEU A 50 -26.89 34.52 -1.50
N ASP A 51 -28.15 35.02 -1.36
CA ASP A 51 -29.31 34.44 -1.98
C ASP A 51 -29.23 34.71 -3.52
N ALA A 52 -29.41 33.65 -4.32
CA ALA A 52 -29.22 33.74 -5.78
C ALA A 52 -30.20 34.74 -6.46
N GLY A 53 -31.36 35.02 -5.83
CA GLY A 53 -32.34 35.99 -6.30
C GLY A 53 -32.09 37.44 -5.85
N THR A 54 -30.95 37.73 -5.18
CA THR A 54 -30.64 39.09 -4.74
C THR A 54 -30.48 40.05 -5.92
N ALA A 55 -31.00 41.25 -5.79
CA ALA A 55 -30.86 42.29 -6.82
C ALA A 55 -29.38 42.57 -7.13
N GLY A 56 -29.01 42.63 -8.40
CA GLY A 56 -27.62 42.79 -8.83
C GLY A 56 -26.87 41.48 -9.03
N VAL A 57 -27.48 40.31 -8.75
CA VAL A 57 -26.95 38.97 -9.07
C VAL A 57 -27.44 38.55 -10.44
N ALA A 58 -26.55 38.20 -11.34
CA ALA A 58 -26.85 37.60 -12.62
C ALA A 58 -26.11 36.28 -12.81
N LEU A 59 -26.81 35.25 -13.25
CA LEU A 59 -26.27 33.92 -13.52
C LEU A 59 -26.22 33.72 -15.04
N SER A 60 -25.05 33.28 -15.54
CA SER A 60 -24.85 32.92 -16.95
C SER A 60 -24.53 31.44 -17.03
N CYS A 61 -25.51 30.62 -17.41
CA CYS A 61 -25.36 29.16 -17.51
C CYS A 61 -24.28 28.80 -18.52
N ARG A 62 -23.51 27.78 -18.23
CA ARG A 62 -22.53 27.16 -19.12
C ARG A 62 -22.99 25.76 -19.51
N ASP A 63 -22.53 25.30 -20.67
CA ASP A 63 -22.71 23.90 -21.06
C ASP A 63 -21.68 23.03 -20.31
N PRO A 64 -22.11 22.18 -19.35
CA PRO A 64 -21.18 21.45 -18.52
C PRO A 64 -20.64 20.20 -19.21
N ALA A 65 -19.38 19.89 -19.02
CA ALA A 65 -18.80 18.61 -19.45
C ALA A 65 -19.51 17.40 -18.78
N ASP A 66 -19.96 17.57 -17.53
CA ASP A 66 -20.79 16.63 -16.80
C ASP A 66 -22.26 17.10 -16.82
N PRO A 67 -23.14 16.48 -17.64
CA PRO A 67 -24.52 16.93 -17.82
C PRO A 67 -25.38 16.72 -16.55
N SER A 68 -24.91 16.01 -15.55
CA SER A 68 -25.62 15.79 -14.29
C SER A 68 -25.41 16.92 -13.27
N ARG A 69 -24.54 17.91 -13.56
CA ARG A 69 -24.26 19.06 -12.70
C ARG A 69 -24.24 20.35 -13.50
N ALA A 70 -25.05 21.24 -13.06
CA ALA A 70 -25.11 22.58 -13.59
C ALA A 70 -23.85 23.41 -13.31
N LEU A 71 -23.44 24.26 -14.23
CA LEU A 71 -22.37 25.24 -14.12
C LEU A 71 -22.85 26.60 -14.58
N ALA A 72 -22.51 27.65 -13.84
CA ALA A 72 -22.76 29.02 -14.27
C ALA A 72 -21.62 29.96 -13.86
N ASP A 73 -21.49 31.06 -14.57
CA ASP A 73 -20.78 32.24 -14.09
C ASP A 73 -21.73 33.07 -13.24
N VAL A 74 -21.22 33.62 -12.17
CA VAL A 74 -21.91 34.55 -11.29
C VAL A 74 -21.36 35.95 -11.52
N VAL A 75 -22.21 36.90 -11.87
CA VAL A 75 -21.88 38.32 -12.01
C VAL A 75 -22.58 39.05 -10.88
N LEU A 76 -21.85 39.89 -10.17
CA LEU A 76 -22.35 40.76 -9.10
C LEU A 76 -22.13 42.21 -9.48
N GLU A 77 -23.18 43.03 -9.42
CA GLU A 77 -23.14 44.46 -9.70
C GLU A 77 -23.55 45.22 -8.45
N GLN A 78 -22.59 45.77 -7.71
CA GLN A 78 -22.78 46.55 -6.50
C GLN A 78 -23.71 45.87 -5.47
N VAL A 79 -23.55 44.55 -5.28
CA VAL A 79 -24.40 43.76 -4.39
C VAL A 79 -23.99 43.99 -2.94
N ALA A 80 -24.95 44.43 -2.13
CA ALA A 80 -24.74 44.59 -0.69
C ALA A 80 -24.80 43.23 0.02
N VAL A 81 -23.76 42.90 0.77
CA VAL A 81 -23.68 41.71 1.63
C VAL A 81 -23.64 42.17 3.10
N PRO A 82 -24.69 41.96 3.86
CA PRO A 82 -24.75 42.39 5.26
C PRO A 82 -23.80 41.58 6.16
N ALA A 83 -23.45 42.11 7.32
CA ALA A 83 -22.48 41.53 8.24
C ALA A 83 -22.85 40.10 8.73
N ASP A 84 -24.13 39.81 8.89
CA ASP A 84 -24.64 38.51 9.32
C ASP A 84 -24.56 37.42 8.24
N ARG A 85 -24.28 37.79 6.98
CA ARG A 85 -24.05 36.87 5.86
C ARG A 85 -22.55 36.63 5.60
N MET A 86 -21.67 37.24 6.40
CA MET A 86 -20.24 37.02 6.33
C MET A 86 -19.87 35.72 7.05
N LEU A 87 -19.03 34.91 6.43
CA LEU A 87 -18.54 33.65 6.99
C LEU A 87 -17.14 33.85 7.62
N ALA A 88 -17.00 33.47 8.88
CA ALA A 88 -15.72 33.50 9.59
C ALA A 88 -14.87 32.27 9.26
N ILE A 89 -14.64 32.01 7.98
CA ILE A 89 -13.85 30.87 7.47
C ILE A 89 -12.67 31.33 6.63
N SER A 90 -11.59 30.55 6.65
CA SER A 90 -10.41 30.80 5.80
C SER A 90 -10.56 30.13 4.43
N THR A 91 -9.93 30.69 3.40
CA THR A 91 -9.88 30.07 2.08
C THR A 91 -9.22 28.68 2.12
N ALA A 92 -8.19 28.53 2.94
CA ALA A 92 -7.52 27.24 3.12
C ALA A 92 -8.49 26.16 3.63
N LEU A 93 -9.31 26.49 4.64
CA LEU A 93 -10.32 25.54 5.15
C LEU A 93 -11.35 25.18 4.08
N VAL A 94 -11.82 26.16 3.31
CA VAL A 94 -12.78 25.89 2.22
C VAL A 94 -12.18 25.00 1.14
N GLU A 95 -10.91 25.24 0.78
CA GLU A 95 -10.19 24.40 -0.18
C GLU A 95 -10.00 22.99 0.34
N ASP A 96 -9.63 22.83 1.62
CA ASP A 96 -9.41 21.52 2.25
C ASP A 96 -10.72 20.71 2.33
N LEU A 97 -11.82 21.34 2.74
CA LEU A 97 -13.13 20.69 2.77
C LEU A 97 -13.62 20.33 1.36
N ALA A 98 -13.41 21.20 0.38
CA ALA A 98 -13.76 20.91 -1.01
C ALA A 98 -12.94 19.73 -1.55
N ALA A 99 -11.64 19.70 -1.28
CA ALA A 99 -10.74 18.61 -1.67
C ALA A 99 -11.19 17.27 -1.06
N THR A 100 -11.55 17.27 0.21
CA THR A 100 -12.06 16.08 0.91
C THR A 100 -13.35 15.56 0.27
N LEU A 101 -14.32 16.45 0.00
CA LEU A 101 -15.59 16.06 -0.64
C LEU A 101 -15.38 15.57 -2.08
N PHE A 102 -14.53 16.22 -2.86
CA PHE A 102 -14.21 15.79 -4.22
C PHE A 102 -13.47 14.45 -4.22
N ALA A 103 -12.56 14.22 -3.28
CA ALA A 103 -11.87 12.94 -3.14
C ALA A 103 -12.84 11.80 -2.82
N ALA A 104 -13.79 12.03 -1.91
CA ALA A 104 -14.83 11.05 -1.57
C ALA A 104 -15.70 10.71 -2.79
N GLU A 105 -16.10 11.71 -3.57
CA GLU A 105 -16.85 11.49 -4.80
C GLU A 105 -16.02 10.75 -5.86
N CYS A 106 -14.74 11.10 -6.03
CA CYS A 106 -13.82 10.42 -6.94
C CYS A 106 -13.61 8.95 -6.54
N ALA A 107 -13.53 8.64 -5.24
CA ALA A 107 -13.46 7.26 -4.75
C ALA A 107 -14.73 6.47 -5.15
N GLY A 108 -15.91 7.07 -5.03
CA GLY A 108 -17.17 6.46 -5.49
C GLY A 108 -17.19 6.22 -7.00
N VAL A 109 -16.69 7.17 -7.80
CA VAL A 109 -16.54 7.01 -9.26
C VAL A 109 -15.60 5.86 -9.59
N ALA A 110 -14.43 5.80 -8.95
CA ALA A 110 -13.44 4.75 -9.15
C ALA A 110 -14.00 3.36 -8.80
N GLY A 111 -14.74 3.27 -7.69
CA GLY A 111 -15.41 2.04 -7.24
C GLY A 111 -16.50 1.56 -8.21
N TRP A 112 -17.36 2.45 -8.67
CA TRP A 112 -18.37 2.09 -9.66
C TRP A 112 -17.75 1.59 -10.96
N CYS A 113 -16.73 2.28 -11.46
CA CYS A 113 -16.02 1.89 -12.68
C CYS A 113 -15.36 0.52 -12.54
N LEU A 114 -14.72 0.25 -11.42
CA LEU A 114 -14.13 -1.07 -11.12
C LEU A 114 -15.18 -2.16 -11.09
N HIS A 115 -16.28 -1.94 -10.36
CA HIS A 115 -17.37 -2.91 -10.27
C HIS A 115 -17.96 -3.21 -11.65
N THR A 116 -18.31 -2.18 -12.41
CA THR A 116 -18.91 -2.31 -13.75
C THR A 116 -17.99 -3.06 -14.72
N ALA A 117 -16.71 -2.69 -14.77
CA ALA A 117 -15.73 -3.38 -15.62
C ALA A 117 -15.58 -4.85 -15.24
N THR A 118 -15.51 -5.13 -13.94
CA THR A 118 -15.32 -6.49 -13.42
C THR A 118 -16.53 -7.38 -13.71
N GLU A 119 -17.75 -6.91 -13.44
CA GLU A 119 -18.97 -7.69 -13.72
C GLU A 119 -19.15 -7.94 -15.22
N TYR A 120 -18.87 -6.96 -16.06
CA TYR A 120 -18.90 -7.16 -17.51
C TYR A 120 -17.84 -8.18 -17.95
N ALA A 121 -16.63 -8.12 -17.42
CA ALA A 121 -15.54 -9.04 -17.77
C ALA A 121 -15.84 -10.51 -17.38
N LYS A 122 -16.68 -10.74 -16.37
CA LYS A 122 -17.11 -12.09 -15.94
C LYS A 122 -18.08 -12.74 -16.94
N VAL A 123 -18.91 -11.93 -17.62
CA VAL A 123 -20.03 -12.44 -18.42
C VAL A 123 -19.87 -12.27 -19.92
N ARG A 124 -19.09 -11.27 -20.36
CA ARG A 124 -18.86 -11.01 -21.79
C ARG A 124 -17.93 -12.06 -22.37
N GLU A 125 -18.40 -12.81 -23.35
CA GLU A 125 -17.59 -13.84 -24.02
C GLU A 125 -17.05 -13.33 -25.37
N GLN A 126 -15.79 -13.60 -25.63
CA GLN A 126 -15.10 -13.48 -26.91
C GLN A 126 -14.01 -14.56 -27.00
N PHE A 127 -13.74 -15.03 -28.22
CA PHE A 127 -12.76 -16.12 -28.44
C PHE A 127 -13.06 -17.39 -27.63
N GLY A 128 -14.36 -17.66 -27.39
CA GLY A 128 -14.84 -18.88 -26.73
C GLY A 128 -14.73 -18.90 -25.20
N GLN A 129 -14.47 -17.75 -24.57
CA GLN A 129 -14.40 -17.65 -23.10
C GLN A 129 -14.75 -16.23 -22.62
N PRO A 130 -15.10 -16.04 -21.33
CA PRO A 130 -15.27 -14.72 -20.74
C PRO A 130 -14.01 -13.88 -20.92
N ILE A 131 -14.19 -12.59 -21.25
CA ILE A 131 -13.01 -11.71 -21.48
C ILE A 131 -12.14 -11.56 -20.22
N GLY A 132 -12.70 -11.69 -19.03
CA GLY A 132 -11.98 -11.71 -17.76
C GLY A 132 -11.04 -12.91 -17.56
N ALA A 133 -11.08 -13.93 -18.42
CA ALA A 133 -10.09 -15.01 -18.44
C ALA A 133 -8.75 -14.57 -19.07
N PHE A 134 -8.77 -13.55 -19.94
CA PHE A 134 -7.54 -13.06 -20.56
C PHE A 134 -6.69 -12.27 -19.57
N GLN A 135 -5.39 -12.56 -19.53
CA GLN A 135 -4.44 -11.96 -18.58
C GLN A 135 -4.42 -10.43 -18.66
N ALA A 136 -4.47 -9.86 -19.86
CA ALA A 136 -4.47 -8.41 -20.05
C ALA A 136 -5.67 -7.73 -19.40
N VAL A 137 -6.87 -8.33 -19.49
CA VAL A 137 -8.10 -7.82 -18.86
C VAL A 137 -8.00 -7.97 -17.33
N LYS A 138 -7.51 -9.13 -16.85
CA LYS A 138 -7.24 -9.34 -15.42
C LYS A 138 -6.33 -8.26 -14.83
N HIS A 139 -5.23 -7.97 -15.53
CA HIS A 139 -4.25 -6.99 -15.07
C HIS A 139 -4.83 -5.58 -15.06
N LEU A 140 -5.61 -5.22 -16.07
CA LEU A 140 -6.30 -3.93 -16.12
C LEU A 140 -7.25 -3.76 -14.93
N CYS A 141 -8.09 -4.77 -14.64
CA CYS A 141 -8.99 -4.76 -13.49
C CYS A 141 -8.21 -4.75 -12.14
N ALA A 142 -7.06 -5.43 -12.06
CA ALA A 142 -6.21 -5.38 -10.87
C ALA A 142 -5.60 -3.99 -10.62
N GLU A 143 -5.20 -3.27 -11.68
CA GLU A 143 -4.74 -1.88 -11.57
C GLU A 143 -5.88 -0.95 -11.15
N MET A 144 -7.09 -1.15 -11.68
CA MET A 144 -8.28 -0.41 -11.25
C MET A 144 -8.56 -0.64 -9.76
N LEU A 145 -8.41 -1.87 -9.26
CA LEU A 145 -8.56 -2.22 -7.85
C LEU A 145 -7.51 -1.53 -6.98
N CYS A 146 -6.24 -1.49 -7.41
CA CYS A 146 -5.20 -0.78 -6.68
C CYS A 146 -5.54 0.71 -6.52
N ARG A 147 -5.94 1.37 -7.61
CA ARG A 147 -6.32 2.79 -7.59
C ARG A 147 -7.55 3.08 -6.75
N GLU A 148 -8.58 2.23 -6.84
CA GLU A 148 -9.79 2.35 -6.02
C GLU A 148 -9.46 2.21 -4.53
N SER A 149 -8.70 1.17 -4.16
CA SER A 149 -8.36 0.88 -2.77
C SER A 149 -7.59 2.02 -2.10
N VAL A 150 -6.65 2.63 -2.83
CA VAL A 150 -5.89 3.80 -2.36
C VAL A 150 -6.80 5.02 -2.25
N SER A 151 -7.60 5.30 -3.29
CA SER A 151 -8.51 6.45 -3.33
C SER A 151 -9.54 6.41 -2.20
N ALA A 152 -10.17 5.26 -1.97
CA ALA A 152 -11.11 5.08 -0.89
C ALA A 152 -10.45 5.28 0.49
N ALA A 153 -9.25 4.73 0.68
CA ALA A 153 -8.53 4.85 1.95
C ALA A 153 -8.21 6.31 2.29
N VAL A 154 -7.61 7.07 1.36
CA VAL A 154 -7.24 8.47 1.62
C VAL A 154 -8.45 9.42 1.71
N ALA A 155 -9.56 9.10 1.04
CA ALA A 155 -10.80 9.87 1.16
C ALA A 155 -11.40 9.74 2.57
N TRP A 156 -11.39 8.52 3.14
CA TRP A 156 -11.79 8.29 4.52
C TRP A 156 -10.84 8.95 5.52
N ASP A 157 -9.52 8.86 5.32
CA ASP A 157 -8.54 9.51 6.19
C ASP A 157 -8.73 11.04 6.21
N ALA A 158 -9.03 11.66 5.07
CA ALA A 158 -9.32 13.09 5.01
C ALA A 158 -10.63 13.47 5.72
N ALA A 159 -11.66 12.61 5.64
CA ALA A 159 -12.91 12.82 6.38
C ALA A 159 -12.70 12.73 7.90
N GLU A 160 -11.94 11.74 8.37
CA GLU A 160 -11.57 11.60 9.79
C GLU A 160 -10.72 12.78 10.31
N ALA A 161 -9.92 13.38 9.42
CA ALA A 161 -9.09 14.54 9.78
C ALA A 161 -9.88 15.87 9.82
N ALA A 162 -11.17 15.90 9.45
CA ALA A 162 -11.92 17.13 9.18
C ALA A 162 -11.98 18.10 10.37
N ASP A 163 -12.06 17.59 11.59
CA ASP A 163 -12.13 18.38 12.82
C ASP A 163 -10.75 18.68 13.44
N GLY A 164 -9.66 18.24 12.79
CA GLY A 164 -8.30 18.33 13.30
C GLY A 164 -7.40 19.33 12.59
N ASN A 165 -6.23 19.55 13.19
CA ASN A 165 -5.16 20.40 12.63
C ASN A 165 -4.37 19.73 11.48
N GLU A 166 -4.67 18.47 11.16
CA GLU A 166 -4.03 17.68 10.11
C GLU A 166 -4.85 17.63 8.81
N LEU A 167 -6.04 18.25 8.78
CA LEU A 167 -6.93 18.28 7.63
C LEU A 167 -6.21 18.74 6.35
N SER A 168 -5.41 19.79 6.43
CA SER A 168 -4.74 20.34 5.23
C SER A 168 -3.85 19.34 4.52
N LEU A 169 -3.13 18.49 5.26
CA LEU A 169 -2.31 17.43 4.66
C LEU A 169 -3.18 16.29 4.14
N ALA A 170 -4.12 15.81 4.96
CA ALA A 170 -5.00 14.70 4.59
C ALA A 170 -5.84 15.04 3.35
N ALA A 171 -6.45 16.22 3.29
CA ALA A 171 -7.22 16.70 2.15
C ALA A 171 -6.38 16.85 0.87
N ALA A 172 -5.15 17.37 1.01
CA ALA A 172 -4.24 17.50 -0.12
C ALA A 172 -3.82 16.12 -0.67
N VAL A 173 -3.50 15.15 0.21
CA VAL A 173 -3.21 13.76 -0.16
C VAL A 173 -4.41 13.11 -0.85
N ALA A 174 -5.60 13.27 -0.27
CA ALA A 174 -6.83 12.68 -0.82
C ALA A 174 -7.12 13.21 -2.23
N ALA A 175 -7.00 14.52 -2.46
CA ALA A 175 -7.18 15.11 -3.78
C ALA A 175 -6.08 14.69 -4.77
N ALA A 176 -4.80 14.69 -4.34
CA ALA A 176 -3.68 14.30 -5.19
C ALA A 176 -3.85 12.87 -5.77
N VAL A 177 -4.39 11.97 -4.97
CA VAL A 177 -4.57 10.55 -5.33
C VAL A 177 -5.89 10.32 -6.07
N SER A 178 -7.01 10.80 -5.50
CA SER A 178 -8.34 10.37 -5.93
C SER A 178 -8.77 11.00 -7.26
N LEU A 179 -8.33 12.22 -7.57
CA LEU A 179 -8.69 12.91 -8.81
C LEU A 179 -8.23 12.16 -10.06
N ASP A 180 -7.00 11.65 -10.06
CA ASP A 180 -6.48 10.86 -11.17
C ASP A 180 -6.98 9.42 -11.13
N ALA A 181 -7.13 8.81 -9.95
CA ALA A 181 -7.69 7.47 -9.81
C ALA A 181 -9.10 7.34 -10.43
N ALA A 182 -9.96 8.33 -10.22
CA ALA A 182 -11.29 8.36 -10.82
C ALA A 182 -11.25 8.44 -12.34
N VAL A 183 -10.41 9.31 -12.91
CA VAL A 183 -10.29 9.48 -14.36
C VAL A 183 -9.71 8.22 -15.00
N ASP A 184 -8.66 7.64 -14.41
CA ASP A 184 -8.00 6.46 -14.95
C ASP A 184 -8.91 5.23 -14.85
N ASN A 185 -9.61 5.04 -13.74
CA ASN A 185 -10.58 3.94 -13.62
C ASN A 185 -11.76 4.11 -14.60
N ALA A 186 -12.22 5.33 -14.86
CA ALA A 186 -13.28 5.57 -15.83
C ALA A 186 -12.83 5.28 -17.27
N LYS A 187 -11.59 5.64 -17.64
CA LYS A 187 -11.01 5.28 -18.94
C LYS A 187 -10.87 3.76 -19.10
N ASP A 188 -10.35 3.10 -18.08
CA ASP A 188 -10.15 1.65 -18.11
C ASP A 188 -11.48 0.89 -18.10
N CYS A 189 -12.51 1.39 -17.41
CA CYS A 189 -13.86 0.84 -17.47
C CYS A 189 -14.40 0.88 -18.92
N ILE A 190 -14.30 2.02 -19.60
CA ILE A 190 -14.69 2.15 -21.02
C ILE A 190 -13.87 1.17 -21.88
N GLN A 191 -12.57 1.02 -21.63
CA GLN A 191 -11.72 0.11 -22.37
C GLN A 191 -12.15 -1.36 -22.20
N VAL A 192 -12.50 -1.79 -20.99
CA VAL A 192 -13.00 -3.15 -20.72
C VAL A 192 -14.36 -3.38 -21.36
N LEU A 193 -15.26 -2.40 -21.31
CA LEU A 193 -16.58 -2.45 -21.95
C LEU A 193 -16.48 -2.51 -23.48
N GLY A 194 -15.39 -1.98 -24.06
CA GLY A 194 -15.22 -1.92 -25.51
C GLY A 194 -16.21 -0.98 -26.18
N GLY A 195 -16.77 -1.37 -27.35
CA GLY A 195 -17.65 -0.52 -28.14
C GLY A 195 -18.84 0.06 -27.40
N ILE A 196 -19.50 -0.72 -26.55
CA ILE A 196 -20.67 -0.25 -25.78
C ILE A 196 -20.30 0.86 -24.79
N GLY A 197 -19.13 0.78 -24.17
CA GLY A 197 -18.62 1.80 -23.23
C GLY A 197 -18.36 3.16 -23.87
N PHE A 198 -18.21 3.21 -25.20
CA PHE A 198 -18.00 4.44 -25.97
C PHE A 198 -19.32 5.09 -26.47
N THR A 199 -20.45 4.49 -26.17
CA THR A 199 -21.76 4.97 -26.63
C THR A 199 -22.56 5.61 -25.51
N TRP A 200 -23.62 6.37 -25.89
CA TRP A 200 -24.60 6.91 -24.94
C TRP A 200 -25.56 5.86 -24.37
N GLU A 201 -25.52 4.63 -24.87
CA GLU A 201 -26.34 3.52 -24.37
C GLU A 201 -25.84 2.93 -23.06
N HIS A 202 -24.64 3.32 -22.63
CA HIS A 202 -24.02 2.87 -21.37
C HIS A 202 -23.51 4.06 -20.54
N ASP A 203 -23.77 4.04 -19.24
CA ASP A 203 -23.48 5.16 -18.33
C ASP A 203 -21.99 5.44 -18.09
N ALA A 204 -21.06 4.61 -18.57
CA ALA A 204 -19.62 4.77 -18.32
C ALA A 204 -19.08 6.15 -18.72
N HIS A 205 -19.62 6.74 -19.81
CA HIS A 205 -19.22 8.08 -20.22
C HIS A 205 -19.63 9.18 -19.23
N LEU A 206 -20.72 8.99 -18.46
CA LEU A 206 -21.16 9.95 -17.43
C LEU A 206 -20.15 9.98 -16.27
N TYR A 207 -19.64 8.81 -15.86
CA TYR A 207 -18.61 8.71 -14.83
C TYR A 207 -17.28 9.31 -15.27
N LEU A 208 -16.86 9.10 -16.52
CA LEU A 208 -15.67 9.77 -17.07
C LEU A 208 -15.84 11.29 -17.10
N ARG A 209 -17.00 11.78 -17.56
CA ARG A 209 -17.32 13.21 -17.59
C ARG A 209 -17.30 13.83 -16.18
N ARG A 210 -17.89 13.12 -15.20
CA ARG A 210 -17.86 13.52 -13.79
C ARG A 210 -16.43 13.58 -13.27
N ALA A 211 -15.61 12.55 -13.47
CA ALA A 211 -14.23 12.50 -13.02
C ALA A 211 -13.39 13.64 -13.60
N ILE A 212 -13.53 13.91 -14.91
CA ILE A 212 -12.84 15.03 -15.57
C ILE A 212 -13.30 16.37 -15.00
N ALA A 213 -14.61 16.57 -14.82
CA ALA A 213 -15.16 17.82 -14.28
C ALA A 213 -14.64 18.10 -12.87
N LEU A 214 -14.65 17.09 -11.98
CA LEU A 214 -14.12 17.20 -10.62
C LEU A 214 -12.63 17.56 -10.63
N ARG A 215 -11.83 16.87 -11.44
CA ARG A 215 -10.40 17.14 -11.56
C ARG A 215 -10.11 18.56 -12.03
N GLN A 216 -10.85 19.07 -13.02
CA GLN A 216 -10.66 20.42 -13.54
C GLN A 216 -11.10 21.49 -12.52
N ILE A 217 -12.23 21.30 -11.85
CA ILE A 217 -12.73 22.24 -10.83
C ILE A 217 -11.78 22.29 -9.62
N ALA A 218 -11.19 21.15 -9.22
CA ALA A 218 -10.20 21.07 -8.16
C ALA A 218 -8.83 21.66 -8.54
N GLY A 219 -8.62 22.06 -9.79
CA GLY A 219 -7.35 22.62 -10.28
C GLY A 219 -6.30 21.59 -10.66
N GLY A 220 -6.67 20.31 -10.83
CA GLY A 220 -5.81 19.21 -11.23
C GLY A 220 -5.03 18.57 -10.08
N SER A 221 -4.64 17.31 -10.24
CA SER A 221 -3.86 16.55 -9.23
C SER A 221 -2.46 17.13 -8.99
N ALA A 222 -1.81 17.66 -10.01
CA ALA A 222 -0.47 18.27 -9.92
C ALA A 222 -0.41 19.42 -8.88
N ARG A 223 -1.45 20.26 -8.80
CA ARG A 223 -1.57 21.30 -7.78
C ARG A 223 -1.53 20.70 -6.37
N TRP A 224 -2.28 19.63 -6.15
CA TRP A 224 -2.39 18.98 -4.85
C TRP A 224 -1.12 18.21 -4.49
N CYS A 225 -0.47 17.55 -5.45
CA CYS A 225 0.85 16.94 -5.24
C CYS A 225 1.87 18.01 -4.79
N ARG A 226 1.91 19.16 -5.45
CA ARG A 226 2.78 20.27 -5.03
C ARG A 226 2.48 20.71 -3.60
N ARG A 227 1.21 20.88 -3.23
CA ARG A 227 0.79 21.25 -1.87
C ARG A 227 1.21 20.20 -0.84
N VAL A 228 1.08 18.90 -1.16
CA VAL A 228 1.56 17.80 -0.30
C VAL A 228 3.07 17.93 -0.07
N ALA A 229 3.86 18.13 -1.13
CA ALA A 229 5.30 18.29 -1.00
C ALA A 229 5.67 19.51 -0.12
N GLU A 230 5.01 20.65 -0.31
CA GLU A 230 5.22 21.86 0.48
C GLU A 230 4.93 21.62 1.97
N LEU A 231 3.78 20.99 2.29
CA LEU A 231 3.40 20.67 3.67
C LEU A 231 4.36 19.64 4.29
N ALA A 232 4.76 18.62 3.55
CA ALA A 232 5.67 17.60 4.02
C ALA A 232 7.08 18.16 4.32
N LEU A 233 7.60 19.07 3.48
CA LEU A 233 8.87 19.78 3.70
C LEU A 233 8.82 20.77 4.86
N GLN A 234 7.63 21.29 5.19
CA GLN A 234 7.39 22.07 6.41
C GLN A 234 7.30 21.20 7.68
N GLY A 235 7.49 19.89 7.57
CA GLY A 235 7.43 18.95 8.69
C GLY A 235 6.01 18.52 9.06
N LYS A 236 4.99 18.86 8.27
CA LYS A 236 3.63 18.35 8.53
C LYS A 236 3.58 16.85 8.27
N ARG A 237 2.95 16.12 9.19
CA ARG A 237 2.74 14.68 9.12
C ARG A 237 1.32 14.35 9.55
N ARG A 238 0.80 13.25 9.05
CA ARG A 238 -0.46 12.68 9.50
C ARG A 238 -0.19 11.67 10.59
N THR A 239 -0.86 11.80 11.71
CA THR A 239 -0.80 10.83 12.82
C THR A 239 -1.96 9.86 12.69
N LEU A 240 -1.65 8.63 12.34
CA LEU A 240 -2.65 7.57 12.26
C LEU A 240 -2.74 6.88 13.62
N GLY A 241 -3.88 6.98 14.27
CA GLY A 241 -4.16 6.35 15.56
C GLY A 241 -5.29 5.33 15.44
N VAL A 242 -5.26 4.33 16.30
CA VAL A 242 -6.35 3.36 16.49
C VAL A 242 -6.81 3.47 17.93
N ASP A 243 -8.09 3.64 18.14
CA ASP A 243 -8.69 3.43 19.46
C ASP A 243 -8.77 1.93 19.70
N LEU A 244 -7.96 1.44 20.63
CA LEU A 244 -7.88 0.02 20.98
C LEU A 244 -8.96 -0.43 21.96
N GLY A 245 -9.77 0.51 22.44
CA GLY A 245 -10.78 0.25 23.45
C GLY A 245 -10.23 0.07 24.87
N ALA A 246 -11.10 0.24 25.86
CA ALA A 246 -10.70 0.24 27.27
C ALA A 246 -10.13 -1.10 27.78
N GLU A 247 -10.57 -2.22 27.22
CA GLU A 247 -10.10 -3.56 27.60
C GLU A 247 -8.63 -3.75 27.21
N ALA A 248 -8.26 -3.40 25.97
CA ALA A 248 -6.89 -3.49 25.50
C ALA A 248 -5.98 -2.47 26.21
N GLU A 249 -6.46 -1.26 26.47
CA GLU A 249 -5.72 -0.24 27.21
C GLU A 249 -5.43 -0.63 28.67
N ALA A 250 -6.25 -1.48 29.28
CA ALA A 250 -6.00 -2.00 30.63
C ALA A 250 -4.67 -2.76 30.74
N ASP A 251 -4.26 -3.45 29.67
CA ASP A 251 -2.99 -4.20 29.61
C ASP A 251 -1.78 -3.29 29.39
N ARG A 252 -1.95 -2.06 28.93
CA ARG A 252 -0.85 -1.16 28.53
C ARG A 252 0.17 -0.92 29.64
N ALA A 253 -0.28 -0.76 30.88
CA ALA A 253 0.60 -0.51 32.02
C ALA A 253 1.54 -1.69 32.29
N GLU A 254 1.03 -2.91 32.15
CA GLU A 254 1.82 -4.14 32.29
C GLU A 254 2.83 -4.28 31.15
N VAL A 255 2.36 -4.07 29.90
CA VAL A 255 3.23 -4.11 28.71
C VAL A 255 4.35 -3.09 28.84
N ARG A 256 4.02 -1.84 29.22
CA ARG A 256 5.00 -0.76 29.44
C ARG A 256 6.06 -1.16 30.46
N ARG A 257 5.65 -1.65 31.60
CA ARG A 257 6.57 -2.10 32.64
C ARG A 257 7.52 -3.20 32.12
N ARG A 258 6.98 -4.17 31.38
CA ARG A 258 7.77 -5.26 30.82
C ARG A 258 8.75 -4.77 29.76
N VAL A 259 8.31 -3.88 28.89
CA VAL A 259 9.15 -3.25 27.85
C VAL A 259 10.28 -2.42 28.50
N GLU A 260 9.99 -1.67 29.56
CA GLU A 260 11.01 -0.91 30.31
C GLU A 260 12.05 -1.83 30.97
N GLN A 261 11.64 -2.99 31.48
CA GLN A 261 12.57 -4.01 31.99
C GLN A 261 13.49 -4.52 30.88
N ILE A 262 12.95 -4.78 29.69
CA ILE A 262 13.75 -5.22 28.53
C ILE A 262 14.72 -4.10 28.09
N ALA A 263 14.24 -2.85 28.04
CA ALA A 263 15.07 -1.70 27.68
C ALA A 263 16.23 -1.45 28.63
N ALA A 264 16.07 -1.81 29.91
CA ALA A 264 17.11 -1.71 30.92
C ALA A 264 18.21 -2.81 30.81
N LEU A 265 17.97 -3.87 30.02
CA LEU A 265 18.98 -4.90 29.77
C LEU A 265 20.08 -4.37 28.85
N PRO A 266 21.31 -4.90 28.98
CA PRO A 266 22.34 -4.71 27.96
C PRO A 266 21.81 -5.09 26.56
N GLU A 267 22.23 -4.36 25.54
CA GLU A 267 21.73 -4.51 24.15
C GLU A 267 21.78 -5.98 23.66
N ASN A 268 22.87 -6.68 23.97
CA ASN A 268 23.04 -8.10 23.61
C ASN A 268 22.07 -9.07 24.33
N LEU A 269 21.40 -8.63 25.40
CA LEU A 269 20.41 -9.42 26.15
C LEU A 269 18.95 -9.01 25.83
N GLN A 270 18.73 -7.89 25.17
CA GLN A 270 17.38 -7.42 24.85
C GLN A 270 16.63 -8.42 23.96
N ARG A 271 17.32 -9.05 23.00
CA ARG A 271 16.74 -10.10 22.17
C ARG A 271 16.20 -11.26 23.02
N GLN A 272 16.97 -11.73 23.97
CA GLN A 272 16.53 -12.78 24.89
C GLN A 272 15.33 -12.33 25.72
N GLY A 273 15.33 -11.10 26.22
CA GLY A 273 14.21 -10.52 26.95
C GLY A 273 12.92 -10.44 26.12
N LEU A 274 13.02 -10.12 24.82
CA LEU A 274 11.88 -10.17 23.89
C LEU A 274 11.35 -11.59 23.71
N VAL A 275 12.23 -12.59 23.62
CA VAL A 275 11.84 -14.00 23.47
C VAL A 275 11.17 -14.51 24.76
N GLU A 276 11.76 -14.31 25.91
CA GLU A 276 11.24 -14.75 27.20
C GLU A 276 9.90 -14.11 27.57
N SER A 277 9.65 -12.88 27.14
CA SER A 277 8.39 -12.20 27.35
C SER A 277 7.31 -12.62 26.35
N GLY A 278 7.65 -13.29 25.26
CA GLY A 278 6.78 -13.54 24.12
C GLY A 278 6.60 -12.31 23.19
N TYR A 279 7.29 -11.20 23.47
CA TYR A 279 7.14 -9.94 22.71
C TYR A 279 7.93 -9.94 21.39
N PHE A 280 8.76 -10.96 21.15
CA PHE A 280 9.43 -11.13 19.87
C PHE A 280 8.43 -11.40 18.73
N ALA A 281 7.49 -12.33 18.95
CA ALA A 281 6.44 -12.69 18.00
C ALA A 281 5.11 -12.89 18.77
N PRO A 282 4.47 -11.82 19.26
CA PRO A 282 3.39 -11.91 20.23
C PRO A 282 2.16 -12.66 19.70
N HIS A 283 1.93 -12.66 18.38
CA HIS A 283 0.83 -13.38 17.72
C HIS A 283 1.03 -14.89 17.59
N TRP A 284 2.25 -15.41 17.87
CA TRP A 284 2.47 -16.84 17.82
C TRP A 284 1.87 -17.54 19.04
N PRO A 285 1.53 -18.85 18.90
CA PRO A 285 0.98 -19.62 20.01
C PRO A 285 1.95 -19.73 21.19
N ARG A 286 1.41 -19.89 22.39
CA ARG A 286 2.22 -20.19 23.59
C ARG A 286 2.88 -21.57 23.48
N PRO A 287 4.06 -21.76 24.03
CA PRO A 287 4.86 -20.82 24.85
C PRO A 287 5.77 -19.89 24.03
N GLN A 288 5.84 -20.03 22.70
CA GLN A 288 6.79 -19.29 21.85
C GLN A 288 6.36 -17.84 21.60
N GLY A 289 5.09 -17.56 21.69
CA GLY A 289 4.46 -16.24 21.66
C GLY A 289 3.47 -16.09 22.82
N MET A 290 2.44 -15.31 22.62
CA MET A 290 1.43 -14.98 23.64
C MET A 290 0.01 -15.31 23.22
N ASP A 291 -0.23 -15.78 22.00
CA ASP A 291 -1.56 -15.78 21.36
C ASP A 291 -2.18 -14.36 21.37
N ALA A 292 -1.35 -13.34 21.24
CA ALA A 292 -1.77 -11.96 21.40
C ALA A 292 -2.80 -11.56 20.33
N THR A 293 -3.88 -10.94 20.78
CA THR A 293 -4.85 -10.30 19.89
C THR A 293 -4.19 -9.18 19.08
N ALA A 294 -4.80 -8.76 17.99
CA ALA A 294 -4.29 -7.64 17.19
C ALA A 294 -4.11 -6.36 18.04
N ALA A 295 -5.03 -6.08 18.97
CA ALA A 295 -4.92 -4.95 19.89
C ALA A 295 -3.70 -5.07 20.83
N GLN A 296 -3.47 -6.24 21.41
CA GLN A 296 -2.30 -6.48 22.26
C GLN A 296 -0.99 -6.36 21.49
N GLN A 297 -0.94 -6.85 20.23
CA GLN A 297 0.22 -6.67 19.35
C GLN A 297 0.53 -5.19 19.14
N LEU A 298 -0.48 -4.37 18.85
CA LEU A 298 -0.31 -2.93 18.66
C LEU A 298 0.20 -2.22 19.91
N ILE A 299 -0.32 -2.56 21.10
CA ILE A 299 0.17 -1.99 22.36
C ILE A 299 1.64 -2.34 22.57
N ILE A 300 2.02 -3.60 22.32
CA ILE A 300 3.41 -4.03 22.44
C ILE A 300 4.30 -3.25 21.45
N ASP A 301 3.85 -3.08 20.19
CA ASP A 301 4.59 -2.34 19.17
C ASP A 301 4.77 -0.86 19.53
N GLN A 302 3.71 -0.22 20.03
CA GLN A 302 3.75 1.16 20.49
C GLN A 302 4.70 1.36 21.67
N GLU A 303 4.66 0.46 22.65
CA GLU A 303 5.55 0.57 23.83
C GLU A 303 7.01 0.24 23.50
N LEU A 304 7.29 -0.73 22.61
CA LEU A 304 8.63 -0.98 22.09
C LEU A 304 9.16 0.24 21.32
N GLY A 305 8.36 0.82 20.43
CA GLY A 305 8.71 2.03 19.71
C GLY A 305 9.01 3.23 20.62
N ARG A 306 8.26 3.38 21.73
CA ARG A 306 8.46 4.45 22.72
C ARG A 306 9.85 4.41 23.34
N VAL A 307 10.42 3.24 23.55
CA VAL A 307 11.78 3.06 24.13
C VAL A 307 12.85 2.81 23.08
N GLY A 308 12.52 2.84 21.78
CA GLY A 308 13.47 2.66 20.69
C GLY A 308 13.93 1.21 20.47
N ILE A 309 13.22 0.21 21.00
CA ILE A 309 13.53 -1.20 20.77
C ILE A 309 12.90 -1.64 19.45
N THR A 310 13.74 -2.18 18.57
CA THR A 310 13.31 -2.83 17.33
C THR A 310 13.50 -4.34 17.46
N ARG A 311 12.51 -5.12 17.04
CA ARG A 311 12.64 -6.58 16.99
C ARG A 311 13.69 -6.97 15.95
N PRO A 312 14.63 -7.87 16.29
CA PRO A 312 15.60 -8.37 15.31
C PRO A 312 14.89 -9.09 14.16
N ASP A 313 15.35 -8.84 12.93
CA ASP A 313 14.87 -9.56 11.76
C ASP A 313 15.43 -11.00 11.74
N ILE A 314 14.54 -11.98 11.65
CA ILE A 314 14.89 -13.40 11.51
C ILE A 314 14.78 -13.88 10.06
N VAL A 315 14.58 -12.97 9.13
CA VAL A 315 14.57 -13.17 7.67
C VAL A 315 13.72 -14.40 7.28
N ILE A 316 14.33 -15.44 6.73
CA ILE A 316 13.64 -16.69 6.33
C ILE A 316 12.96 -17.37 7.54
N GLY A 317 13.47 -17.20 8.75
CA GLY A 317 12.85 -17.69 9.97
C GLY A 317 11.43 -17.15 10.19
N ALA A 318 11.13 -15.94 9.71
CA ALA A 318 9.83 -15.30 9.86
C ALA A 318 8.68 -16.04 9.13
N TRP A 319 8.97 -16.86 8.14
CA TRP A 319 7.98 -17.70 7.46
C TRP A 319 8.24 -19.21 7.58
N ALA A 320 9.47 -19.63 7.91
CA ALA A 320 9.77 -21.01 8.24
C ALA A 320 9.10 -21.44 9.55
N VAL A 321 9.26 -20.63 10.61
CA VAL A 321 8.73 -20.95 11.94
C VAL A 321 7.20 -21.03 11.98
N PRO A 322 6.41 -20.09 11.41
CA PRO A 322 4.96 -20.25 11.35
C PRO A 322 4.51 -21.55 10.65
N THR A 323 5.25 -21.99 9.63
CA THR A 323 4.97 -23.26 8.97
C THR A 323 5.25 -24.45 9.89
N ILE A 324 6.34 -24.41 10.65
CA ILE A 324 6.69 -25.45 11.64
C ILE A 324 5.68 -25.46 12.79
N LEU A 325 5.26 -24.30 13.30
CA LEU A 325 4.23 -24.18 14.35
C LEU A 325 2.89 -24.76 13.91
N ALA A 326 2.50 -24.54 12.65
CA ALA A 326 1.21 -24.98 12.14
C ALA A 326 1.18 -26.47 11.73
N HIS A 327 2.31 -27.05 11.34
CA HIS A 327 2.36 -28.35 10.67
C HIS A 327 3.44 -29.31 11.20
N GLY A 328 4.36 -28.82 12.02
CA GLY A 328 5.45 -29.60 12.58
C GLY A 328 5.04 -30.46 13.76
N THR A 329 5.89 -31.41 14.13
CA THR A 329 5.75 -32.21 15.35
C THR A 329 6.18 -31.41 16.58
N PRO A 330 5.73 -31.79 17.80
CA PRO A 330 6.22 -31.15 19.04
C PRO A 330 7.74 -31.13 19.15
N ALA A 331 8.43 -32.20 18.75
CA ALA A 331 9.89 -32.27 18.76
C ALA A 331 10.54 -31.28 17.77
N GLN A 332 9.94 -31.08 16.59
CA GLN A 332 10.40 -30.07 15.63
C GLN A 332 10.19 -28.65 16.18
N ILE A 333 9.05 -28.38 16.80
CA ILE A 333 8.74 -27.09 17.42
C ILE A 333 9.77 -26.78 18.51
N GLU A 334 10.00 -27.73 19.42
CA GLU A 334 10.99 -27.59 20.50
C GLU A 334 12.40 -27.36 19.96
N ARG A 335 12.80 -28.11 18.94
CA ARG A 335 14.13 -28.04 18.35
C ARG A 335 14.43 -26.74 17.63
N PHE A 336 13.45 -26.15 16.94
CA PHE A 336 13.72 -25.09 15.96
C PHE A 336 13.20 -23.72 16.36
N VAL A 337 12.08 -23.61 17.08
CA VAL A 337 11.43 -22.31 17.28
C VAL A 337 12.24 -21.42 18.22
N GLY A 338 12.55 -21.89 19.43
CA GLY A 338 13.38 -21.15 20.39
C GLY A 338 14.73 -20.73 19.81
N PRO A 339 15.54 -21.66 19.29
CA PRO A 339 16.83 -21.33 18.68
C PRO A 339 16.76 -20.38 17.48
N THR A 340 15.64 -20.36 16.73
CA THR A 340 15.43 -19.35 15.68
C THR A 340 15.20 -17.96 16.28
N LEU A 341 14.39 -17.86 17.32
CA LEU A 341 14.11 -16.60 18.00
C LEU A 341 15.37 -16.03 18.67
N THR A 342 16.21 -16.87 19.26
CA THR A 342 17.49 -16.44 19.86
C THR A 342 18.58 -16.13 18.82
N GLY A 343 18.42 -16.63 17.58
CA GLY A 343 19.35 -16.41 16.46
C GLY A 343 20.44 -17.46 16.34
N GLU A 344 20.35 -18.55 17.10
CA GLU A 344 21.23 -19.71 17.02
C GLU A 344 20.98 -20.50 15.72
N VAL A 345 19.71 -20.62 15.31
CA VAL A 345 19.31 -21.22 14.04
C VAL A 345 19.04 -20.12 13.03
N ARG A 346 19.75 -20.17 11.90
CA ARG A 346 19.53 -19.30 10.72
C ARG A 346 19.04 -20.14 9.58
N TRP A 347 18.04 -19.62 8.88
CA TRP A 347 17.35 -20.34 7.80
C TRP A 347 17.69 -19.82 6.42
N CYS A 348 17.70 -20.72 5.42
CA CYS A 348 17.52 -20.39 4.02
C CYS A 348 16.34 -21.17 3.44
N GLN A 349 15.92 -20.77 2.22
CA GLN A 349 14.78 -21.38 1.53
C GLN A 349 15.24 -22.05 0.24
N LEU A 350 15.06 -23.36 0.13
CA LEU A 350 15.41 -24.19 -1.02
C LEU A 350 14.14 -24.60 -1.77
N PHE A 351 13.47 -23.61 -2.39
CA PHE A 351 12.23 -23.81 -3.12
C PHE A 351 12.44 -23.76 -4.62
N SER A 352 12.82 -22.59 -5.15
CA SER A 352 12.97 -22.34 -6.57
C SER A 352 14.09 -23.15 -7.21
N GLU A 353 13.87 -23.51 -8.48
CA GLU A 353 14.84 -24.20 -9.32
C GLU A 353 15.03 -23.42 -10.64
N PRO A 354 16.10 -23.66 -11.44
CA PRO A 354 16.28 -22.97 -12.71
C PRO A 354 15.07 -23.06 -13.66
N GLY A 355 14.31 -24.16 -13.60
CA GLY A 355 13.11 -24.39 -14.39
C GLY A 355 11.79 -24.22 -13.66
N ALA A 356 11.76 -23.84 -12.37
CA ALA A 356 10.57 -23.77 -11.53
C ALA A 356 10.64 -22.58 -10.56
N GLY A 357 10.34 -21.38 -11.06
CA GLY A 357 10.20 -20.15 -10.28
C GLY A 357 8.73 -19.84 -9.99
N SER A 358 8.07 -19.06 -10.84
CA SER A 358 6.63 -18.75 -10.69
C SER A 358 5.74 -19.99 -10.74
N ASP A 359 6.07 -20.99 -11.57
CA ASP A 359 5.45 -22.33 -11.56
C ASP A 359 6.22 -23.27 -10.62
N LEU A 360 6.26 -22.92 -9.34
CA LEU A 360 7.00 -23.63 -8.31
C LEU A 360 6.61 -25.13 -8.22
N ALA A 361 5.34 -25.47 -8.47
CA ALA A 361 4.86 -26.84 -8.43
C ALA A 361 5.53 -27.76 -9.49
N SER A 362 6.21 -27.19 -10.47
CA SER A 362 6.98 -27.92 -11.50
C SER A 362 8.40 -28.27 -11.06
N LEU A 363 8.74 -28.11 -9.77
CA LEU A 363 10.04 -28.49 -9.20
C LEU A 363 10.42 -29.95 -9.47
N ARG A 364 11.72 -30.22 -9.65
CA ARG A 364 12.28 -31.50 -10.05
C ARG A 364 13.28 -32.09 -9.06
N THR A 365 13.73 -31.33 -8.05
CA THR A 365 14.55 -31.90 -6.97
C THR A 365 13.84 -33.11 -6.43
N LYS A 366 14.49 -34.28 -6.53
CA LYS A 366 13.90 -35.56 -6.13
C LYS A 366 14.26 -35.89 -4.69
N ALA A 367 13.37 -36.62 -4.02
CA ALA A 367 13.61 -37.24 -2.74
C ALA A 367 13.30 -38.73 -2.85
N GLU A 368 14.33 -39.57 -2.72
CA GLU A 368 14.23 -41.03 -2.79
C GLU A 368 14.32 -41.63 -1.37
N ARG A 369 13.52 -42.64 -1.09
CA ARG A 369 13.54 -43.33 0.21
C ARG A 369 14.87 -44.03 0.43
N ALA A 370 15.41 -43.91 1.63
CA ALA A 370 16.59 -44.60 2.10
C ALA A 370 16.36 -45.14 3.51
N ASP A 371 17.28 -45.98 4.00
CA ASP A 371 17.21 -46.49 5.38
C ASP A 371 17.33 -45.30 6.36
N GLY A 372 16.31 -45.13 7.20
CA GLY A 372 16.25 -44.09 8.21
C GLY A 372 15.81 -42.71 7.70
N GLY A 373 15.59 -42.52 6.38
CA GLY A 373 15.27 -41.20 5.85
C GLY A 373 15.04 -41.11 4.35
N TRP A 374 15.52 -40.04 3.77
CA TRP A 374 15.40 -39.67 2.38
C TRP A 374 16.76 -39.21 1.83
N ARG A 375 16.99 -39.43 0.54
CA ARG A 375 18.11 -38.90 -0.23
C ARG A 375 17.60 -37.84 -1.19
N LEU A 376 18.10 -36.59 -1.04
CA LEU A 376 17.70 -35.47 -1.85
C LEU A 376 18.76 -35.18 -2.93
N SER A 377 18.32 -35.07 -4.20
CA SER A 377 19.21 -34.68 -5.31
C SER A 377 18.52 -33.68 -6.23
N GLY A 378 19.23 -32.59 -6.54
CA GLY A 378 18.72 -31.52 -7.41
C GLY A 378 19.48 -30.22 -7.28
N GLN A 379 18.98 -29.19 -7.91
CA GLN A 379 19.56 -27.84 -7.86
C GLN A 379 18.50 -26.84 -7.44
N LYS A 380 18.82 -26.04 -6.43
CA LYS A 380 18.03 -24.91 -5.98
C LYS A 380 18.70 -23.59 -6.33
N VAL A 381 17.91 -22.56 -6.58
CA VAL A 381 18.40 -21.24 -7.02
C VAL A 381 17.67 -20.13 -6.25
N TRP A 382 18.25 -18.95 -6.23
CA TRP A 382 17.72 -17.78 -5.52
C TRP A 382 17.60 -17.99 -4.00
N SER A 383 18.49 -18.82 -3.43
CA SER A 383 18.50 -19.12 -2.00
C SER A 383 19.23 -18.02 -1.23
N SER A 384 18.44 -17.13 -0.62
CA SER A 384 19.00 -16.03 0.19
C SER A 384 19.76 -16.58 1.38
N LEU A 385 20.95 -16.02 1.64
CA LEU A 385 21.75 -16.30 2.83
C LEU A 385 22.14 -17.79 3.01
N ALA A 386 22.12 -18.62 1.97
CA ALA A 386 22.39 -20.06 2.11
C ALA A 386 23.76 -20.36 2.73
N LYS A 387 24.78 -19.52 2.47
CA LYS A 387 26.13 -19.65 3.09
C LYS A 387 26.14 -19.42 4.60
N GLN A 388 25.21 -18.62 5.13
CA GLN A 388 25.12 -18.26 6.54
C GLN A 388 24.08 -19.09 7.29
N ALA A 389 23.25 -19.83 6.57
CA ALA A 389 22.19 -20.64 7.14
C ALA A 389 22.74 -21.93 7.73
N SER A 390 22.23 -22.30 8.91
CA SER A 390 22.47 -23.61 9.51
C SER A 390 21.41 -24.64 9.08
N TRP A 391 20.21 -24.18 8.76
CA TRP A 391 19.07 -24.99 8.33
C TRP A 391 18.38 -24.42 7.12
N ALA A 392 17.75 -25.31 6.33
CA ALA A 392 16.93 -24.92 5.22
C ALA A 392 15.54 -25.52 5.30
N ILE A 393 14.55 -24.75 4.84
CA ILE A 393 13.25 -25.29 4.43
C ILE A 393 13.35 -25.69 2.96
N CYS A 394 13.05 -26.93 2.61
CA CYS A 394 13.24 -27.47 1.28
C CYS A 394 11.99 -28.18 0.76
N LEU A 395 11.65 -27.91 -0.51
CA LEU A 395 10.63 -28.67 -1.25
C LEU A 395 11.31 -29.66 -2.19
N ALA A 396 10.93 -30.92 -2.11
CA ALA A 396 11.39 -31.94 -3.01
C ALA A 396 10.25 -32.88 -3.44
N ARG A 397 10.40 -33.50 -4.59
CA ARG A 397 9.42 -34.42 -5.19
C ARG A 397 9.66 -35.83 -4.68
N THR A 398 8.71 -36.32 -3.91
CA THR A 398 8.68 -37.66 -3.32
C THR A 398 7.87 -38.65 -4.16
N ASP A 399 6.94 -38.16 -5.00
CA ASP A 399 6.20 -38.97 -5.97
C ASP A 399 6.17 -38.27 -7.34
N PRO A 400 7.02 -38.70 -8.28
CA PRO A 400 7.07 -38.13 -9.63
C PRO A 400 5.87 -38.52 -10.52
N SER A 401 5.09 -39.52 -10.13
CA SER A 401 3.90 -39.99 -10.87
C SER A 401 2.63 -39.20 -10.52
N ALA A 402 2.64 -38.50 -9.39
CA ALA A 402 1.51 -37.73 -8.93
C ALA A 402 1.34 -36.40 -9.74
N PRO A 403 0.11 -35.85 -9.81
CA PRO A 403 -0.10 -34.50 -10.35
C PRO A 403 0.83 -33.47 -9.71
N LYS A 404 1.24 -32.43 -10.46
CA LYS A 404 2.32 -31.52 -10.07
C LYS A 404 2.21 -30.89 -8.67
N HIS A 405 0.99 -30.64 -8.18
CA HIS A 405 0.74 -30.11 -6.83
C HIS A 405 0.64 -31.19 -5.74
N LYS A 406 0.68 -32.48 -6.14
CA LYS A 406 0.72 -33.64 -5.25
C LYS A 406 2.07 -34.32 -5.43
N GLY A 407 2.54 -35.08 -4.45
CA GLY A 407 3.86 -35.73 -4.55
C GLY A 407 5.04 -34.81 -4.24
N ILE A 408 4.81 -33.67 -3.61
CA ILE A 408 5.83 -32.76 -3.05
C ILE A 408 5.83 -32.91 -1.54
N THR A 409 7.01 -33.00 -0.93
CA THR A 409 7.18 -33.06 0.52
C THR A 409 8.04 -31.88 1.00
N TYR A 410 7.77 -31.44 2.21
CA TYR A 410 8.46 -30.32 2.87
C TYR A 410 9.48 -30.90 3.86
N PHE A 411 10.74 -30.54 3.70
CA PHE A 411 11.86 -31.04 4.48
C PHE A 411 12.56 -29.92 5.24
N LEU A 412 13.08 -30.25 6.42
CA LEU A 412 14.08 -29.46 7.14
C LEU A 412 15.45 -30.08 6.83
N VAL A 413 16.32 -29.30 6.19
CA VAL A 413 17.64 -29.78 5.75
C VAL A 413 18.74 -29.08 6.56
N ASP A 414 19.61 -29.88 7.18
CA ASP A 414 20.82 -29.37 7.80
C ASP A 414 21.80 -28.94 6.70
N MET A 415 22.14 -27.65 6.67
CA MET A 415 23.02 -27.08 5.64
C MET A 415 24.49 -27.51 5.80
N GLY A 416 24.86 -28.15 6.92
CA GLY A 416 26.15 -28.80 7.13
C GLY A 416 26.24 -30.23 6.60
N SER A 417 25.14 -30.79 6.02
CA SER A 417 25.13 -32.16 5.52
C SER A 417 26.10 -32.37 4.35
N GLU A 418 26.68 -33.56 4.28
CA GLU A 418 27.50 -33.98 3.13
C GLU A 418 26.63 -33.98 1.84
N GLY A 419 27.23 -33.60 0.71
CA GLY A 419 26.57 -33.51 -0.60
C GLY A 419 25.93 -32.15 -0.88
N ILE A 420 26.07 -31.14 -0.02
CA ILE A 420 25.61 -29.77 -0.27
C ILE A 420 26.75 -28.91 -0.80
N ASP A 421 26.59 -28.37 -2.01
CA ASP A 421 27.51 -27.38 -2.59
C ASP A 421 26.79 -26.05 -2.82
N ILE A 422 27.30 -24.97 -2.22
CA ILE A 422 26.71 -23.62 -2.23
C ILE A 422 27.54 -22.68 -3.06
N ARG A 423 26.98 -22.18 -4.16
CA ARG A 423 27.64 -21.25 -5.10
C ARG A 423 26.97 -19.88 -5.07
N PRO A 424 27.73 -18.80 -4.83
CA PRO A 424 27.16 -17.46 -4.82
C PRO A 424 26.72 -17.04 -6.22
N LEU A 425 25.56 -16.39 -6.33
CA LEU A 425 25.09 -15.71 -7.52
C LEU A 425 25.40 -14.22 -7.38
N ARG A 426 26.15 -13.67 -8.33
CA ARG A 426 26.43 -12.24 -8.35
C ARG A 426 25.24 -11.49 -8.93
N GLU A 427 24.64 -10.64 -8.11
CA GLU A 427 23.49 -9.82 -8.44
C GLU A 427 23.89 -8.57 -9.22
N ILE A 428 22.89 -7.85 -9.76
CA ILE A 428 23.13 -6.60 -10.50
C ILE A 428 23.75 -5.49 -9.62
N THR A 429 23.62 -5.58 -8.30
CA THR A 429 24.27 -4.70 -7.32
C THR A 429 25.78 -4.94 -7.23
N GLY A 430 26.25 -6.09 -7.71
CA GLY A 430 27.61 -6.59 -7.52
C GLY A 430 27.79 -7.47 -6.29
N ASP A 431 26.80 -7.52 -5.41
CA ASP A 431 26.76 -8.36 -4.20
C ASP A 431 26.39 -9.81 -4.56
N ALA A 432 26.44 -10.73 -3.60
CA ALA A 432 26.07 -12.13 -3.76
C ALA A 432 25.29 -12.61 -2.53
N LEU A 433 24.10 -12.06 -2.35
CA LEU A 433 23.17 -12.48 -1.27
C LEU A 433 22.44 -13.76 -1.65
N PHE A 434 22.11 -13.93 -2.94
CA PHE A 434 21.51 -15.16 -3.45
C PHE A 434 22.55 -16.20 -3.79
N ASN A 435 22.15 -17.47 -3.69
CA ASN A 435 23.02 -18.60 -3.99
C ASN A 435 22.28 -19.65 -4.84
N GLU A 436 23.04 -20.40 -5.60
CA GLU A 436 22.68 -21.73 -6.08
C GLU A 436 23.08 -22.75 -5.01
N VAL A 437 22.24 -23.74 -4.80
CA VAL A 437 22.49 -24.84 -3.87
C VAL A 437 22.31 -26.15 -4.63
N PHE A 438 23.38 -26.90 -4.76
CA PHE A 438 23.36 -28.23 -5.35
C PHE A 438 23.25 -29.26 -4.22
N LEU A 439 22.30 -30.16 -4.39
CA LEU A 439 22.07 -31.30 -3.50
C LEU A 439 22.47 -32.57 -4.26
N ASP A 440 23.52 -33.25 -3.80
CA ASP A 440 23.99 -34.50 -4.36
C ASP A 440 23.88 -35.60 -3.32
N ASP A 441 22.80 -36.38 -3.41
CA ASP A 441 22.51 -37.51 -2.54
C ASP A 441 22.46 -37.14 -1.03
N VAL A 442 21.96 -35.95 -0.70
CA VAL A 442 21.92 -35.39 0.67
C VAL A 442 20.95 -36.21 1.53
N PHE A 443 21.44 -36.79 2.62
CA PHE A 443 20.62 -37.55 3.54
C PHE A 443 19.79 -36.63 4.47
N VAL A 444 18.49 -36.89 4.55
CA VAL A 444 17.54 -36.19 5.43
C VAL A 444 16.74 -37.23 6.21
N PRO A 445 16.79 -37.26 7.54
CA PRO A 445 16.11 -38.26 8.35
C PRO A 445 14.58 -38.10 8.31
N TYR A 446 13.84 -39.17 8.64
CA TYR A 446 12.37 -39.15 8.58
C TYR A 446 11.74 -38.10 9.51
N ASP A 447 12.32 -37.83 10.65
CA ASP A 447 11.87 -36.82 11.63
C ASP A 447 12.06 -35.37 11.16
N ALA A 448 12.78 -35.15 10.06
CA ALA A 448 12.96 -33.86 9.43
C ALA A 448 11.92 -33.57 8.33
N VAL A 449 10.92 -34.42 8.12
CA VAL A 449 9.75 -34.13 7.29
C VAL A 449 8.74 -33.33 8.09
N VAL A 450 8.29 -32.19 7.57
CA VAL A 450 7.22 -31.40 8.17
C VAL A 450 5.88 -31.79 7.56
N GLY A 451 4.92 -32.10 8.41
CA GLY A 451 3.61 -32.61 7.98
C GLY A 451 3.68 -33.98 7.32
N GLU A 452 2.79 -34.23 6.36
CA GLU A 452 2.67 -35.53 5.68
C GLU A 452 3.55 -35.60 4.43
N VAL A 453 4.08 -36.78 4.13
CA VAL A 453 4.73 -37.09 2.84
C VAL A 453 3.74 -36.85 1.72
N ASN A 454 4.17 -36.19 0.65
CA ASN A 454 3.35 -35.74 -0.50
C ASN A 454 2.37 -34.58 -0.17
N GLY A 455 2.33 -34.08 1.07
CA GLY A 455 1.49 -32.98 1.51
C GLY A 455 2.15 -31.59 1.45
N GLY A 456 3.41 -31.50 1.05
CA GLY A 456 4.25 -30.29 1.15
C GLY A 456 3.75 -29.08 0.38
N TRP A 457 2.90 -29.23 -0.64
CA TRP A 457 2.34 -28.09 -1.37
C TRP A 457 1.44 -27.20 -0.49
N LYS A 458 0.67 -27.80 0.42
CA LYS A 458 -0.12 -27.05 1.40
C LYS A 458 0.78 -26.19 2.29
N LEU A 459 1.90 -26.75 2.76
CA LEU A 459 2.87 -26.08 3.62
C LEU A 459 3.60 -24.98 2.86
N ALA A 460 3.98 -25.22 1.61
CA ALA A 460 4.56 -24.22 0.73
C ALA A 460 3.66 -22.98 0.58
N ARG A 461 2.34 -23.17 0.48
CA ARG A 461 1.39 -22.05 0.43
C ARG A 461 1.34 -21.25 1.72
N THR A 462 1.44 -21.88 2.87
CA THR A 462 1.56 -21.21 4.19
C THR A 462 2.83 -20.37 4.23
N THR A 463 3.97 -20.94 3.88
CA THR A 463 5.26 -20.25 3.81
C THR A 463 5.22 -19.04 2.88
N LEU A 464 4.74 -19.22 1.64
CA LEU A 464 4.68 -18.16 0.63
C LEU A 464 3.67 -17.05 1.00
N ALA A 465 2.64 -17.36 1.77
CA ALA A 465 1.71 -16.34 2.28
C ALA A 465 2.42 -15.42 3.29
N ASN A 466 3.19 -15.99 4.22
CA ASN A 466 3.98 -15.24 5.19
C ASN A 466 5.10 -14.43 4.53
N GLU A 467 5.80 -14.99 3.52
CA GLU A 467 6.81 -14.26 2.73
C GLU A 467 6.23 -12.99 2.11
N ARG A 468 5.06 -13.06 1.49
CA ARG A 468 4.40 -11.89 0.86
C ARG A 468 4.10 -10.79 1.87
N VAL A 469 3.61 -11.12 3.05
CA VAL A 469 3.33 -10.15 4.12
C VAL A 469 4.63 -9.49 4.58
N SER A 470 5.67 -10.28 4.83
CA SER A 470 6.99 -9.78 5.26
C SER A 470 7.64 -8.83 4.24
N MET A 471 7.56 -9.14 2.95
CA MET A 471 8.15 -8.31 1.89
C MET A 471 7.32 -7.05 1.57
N GLY A 472 6.04 -7.03 1.87
CA GLY A 472 5.15 -5.89 1.67
C GLY A 472 5.17 -4.85 2.79
N GLY A 473 5.69 -5.21 3.97
CA GLY A 473 5.63 -4.38 5.19
C GLY A 473 6.62 -3.22 5.26
N GLY A 474 7.31 -2.86 4.20
CA GLY A 474 8.42 -1.89 4.24
C GLY A 474 8.18 -0.50 3.67
N SER A 475 6.94 -0.12 3.32
CA SER A 475 6.69 1.16 2.66
C SER A 475 5.59 1.98 3.32
N SER A 476 5.80 2.36 4.57
CA SER A 476 5.06 3.47 5.18
C SER A 476 5.72 4.81 4.79
N LEU A 477 5.11 5.92 5.17
CA LEU A 477 5.77 7.24 5.11
C LEU A 477 7.04 7.27 6.01
N GLY A 478 7.53 6.09 6.38
CA GLY A 478 8.71 5.88 7.20
C GLY A 478 10.01 6.28 6.51
N ASP A 479 11.06 5.58 6.83
CA ASP A 479 12.46 5.96 6.56
C ASP A 479 12.78 6.30 5.10
N ALA A 480 12.15 5.65 4.13
CA ALA A 480 12.46 5.86 2.71
C ALA A 480 11.96 7.23 2.20
N VAL A 481 10.70 7.59 2.51
CA VAL A 481 10.13 8.89 2.11
C VAL A 481 10.77 10.01 2.94
N GLU A 482 11.02 9.80 4.23
CA GLU A 482 11.72 10.78 5.08
C GLU A 482 13.14 11.04 4.59
N SER A 483 13.84 10.01 4.16
CA SER A 483 15.18 10.15 3.56
C SER A 483 15.11 10.92 2.24
N LEU A 484 14.10 10.64 1.40
CA LEU A 484 13.87 11.38 0.16
C LEU A 484 13.56 12.87 0.42
N LEU A 485 12.70 13.18 1.40
CA LEU A 485 12.39 14.56 1.80
C LEU A 485 13.64 15.29 2.32
N THR A 486 14.45 14.59 3.11
CA THR A 486 15.73 15.12 3.60
C THR A 486 16.70 15.43 2.46
N LEU A 487 16.80 14.52 1.48
CA LEU A 487 17.64 14.73 0.29
C LEU A 487 17.13 15.91 -0.53
N ALA A 488 15.84 15.99 -0.82
CA ALA A 488 15.21 17.07 -1.57
C ALA A 488 15.44 18.44 -0.91
N SER A 489 15.32 18.49 0.42
CA SER A 489 15.58 19.70 1.20
C SER A 489 17.04 20.18 1.11
N LYS A 490 18.01 19.24 1.17
CA LYS A 490 19.45 19.55 1.10
C LYS A 490 19.89 20.01 -0.28
N GLN A 491 19.35 19.43 -1.33
CA GLN A 491 19.74 19.72 -2.70
C GLN A 491 19.14 21.04 -3.21
N GLY A 492 18.14 21.62 -2.52
CA GLY A 492 17.37 22.74 -3.06
C GLY A 492 16.72 22.41 -4.42
N ALA A 493 16.72 21.12 -4.77
CA ALA A 493 16.58 20.58 -6.12
C ALA A 493 15.14 20.42 -6.58
N VAL A 494 14.16 20.89 -5.79
CA VAL A 494 12.76 20.88 -6.20
C VAL A 494 12.47 21.97 -7.25
N ALA A 495 13.50 22.75 -7.62
CA ALA A 495 13.36 23.94 -8.46
C ALA A 495 13.26 23.68 -9.98
N GLY A 496 13.36 22.44 -10.45
CA GLY A 496 13.27 22.08 -11.88
C GLY A 496 11.95 21.38 -12.22
N GLY A 497 11.36 21.72 -13.36
CA GLY A 497 10.05 21.30 -13.87
C GLY A 497 9.55 19.91 -13.43
N GLY A 498 8.51 19.88 -12.58
CA GLY A 498 7.83 18.66 -12.15
C GLY A 498 8.37 17.97 -10.89
N GLY A 499 9.48 18.43 -10.31
CA GLY A 499 10.07 17.79 -9.12
C GLY A 499 9.17 17.86 -7.88
N TRP A 500 8.47 18.97 -7.68
CA TRP A 500 7.50 19.14 -6.61
C TRP A 500 6.33 18.19 -6.72
N GLU A 501 5.78 18.06 -7.91
CA GLU A 501 4.64 17.20 -8.18
C GLU A 501 5.00 15.73 -7.98
N ARG A 502 6.19 15.31 -8.44
CA ARG A 502 6.69 13.94 -8.25
C ARG A 502 6.94 13.62 -6.77
N LEU A 503 7.59 14.55 -6.05
CA LEU A 503 7.82 14.39 -4.61
C LEU A 503 6.51 14.27 -3.84
N GLY A 504 5.56 15.16 -4.12
CA GLY A 504 4.24 15.12 -3.49
C GLY A 504 3.44 13.89 -3.82
N ALA A 505 3.53 13.37 -5.03
CA ALA A 505 2.90 12.10 -5.42
C ALA A 505 3.46 10.93 -4.59
N LEU A 506 4.79 10.86 -4.40
CA LEU A 506 5.43 9.84 -3.58
C LEU A 506 5.05 9.95 -2.10
N VAL A 507 5.00 11.16 -1.55
CA VAL A 507 4.52 11.38 -0.18
C VAL A 507 3.06 10.93 -0.05
N SER A 508 2.22 11.24 -1.04
CA SER A 508 0.80 10.83 -1.07
C SER A 508 0.63 9.32 -1.14
N GLU A 509 1.41 8.63 -1.97
CA GLU A 509 1.39 7.15 -2.02
C GLU A 509 1.87 6.52 -0.72
N GLY A 510 2.92 7.06 -0.09
CA GLY A 510 3.41 6.61 1.21
C GLY A 510 2.33 6.74 2.29
N GLN A 511 1.68 7.91 2.38
CA GLN A 511 0.56 8.13 3.29
C GLN A 511 -0.60 7.16 3.01
N ALA A 512 -0.95 6.95 1.75
CA ALA A 512 -2.02 6.04 1.37
C ALA A 512 -1.72 4.58 1.76
N LEU A 513 -0.47 4.14 1.64
CA LEU A 513 -0.03 2.81 2.08
C LEU A 513 -0.17 2.65 3.59
N SER A 514 0.18 3.68 4.37
CA SER A 514 -0.01 3.67 5.83
C SER A 514 -1.49 3.58 6.22
N VAL A 515 -2.38 4.29 5.51
CA VAL A 515 -3.84 4.20 5.73
C VAL A 515 -4.37 2.82 5.34
N LEU A 516 -3.88 2.21 4.25
CA LEU A 516 -4.24 0.84 3.88
C LEU A 516 -3.75 -0.19 4.91
N GLU A 517 -2.60 0.03 5.51
CA GLU A 517 -2.09 -0.80 6.59
C GLU A 517 -2.95 -0.67 7.85
N LEU A 518 -3.31 0.57 8.22
CA LEU A 518 -4.25 0.84 9.30
C LEU A 518 -5.59 0.13 9.08
N ARG A 519 -6.17 0.22 7.86
CA ARG A 519 -7.41 -0.50 7.49
C ARG A 519 -7.27 -2.01 7.67
N THR A 520 -6.14 -2.58 7.29
CA THR A 520 -5.85 -4.00 7.48
C THR A 520 -5.80 -4.36 8.96
N THR A 521 -5.14 -3.52 9.75
CA THR A 521 -5.05 -3.67 11.21
C THR A 521 -6.44 -3.60 11.87
N LEU A 522 -7.28 -2.63 11.48
CA LEU A 522 -8.66 -2.53 11.99
C LEU A 522 -9.48 -3.78 11.68
N ARG A 523 -9.37 -4.34 10.47
CA ARG A 523 -10.02 -5.61 10.14
C ARG A 523 -9.52 -6.79 10.98
N GLN A 524 -8.22 -6.84 11.26
CA GLN A 524 -7.67 -7.86 12.15
C GLN A 524 -8.18 -7.70 13.59
N LEU A 525 -8.38 -6.46 14.06
CA LEU A 525 -9.02 -6.19 15.35
C LEU A 525 -10.45 -6.72 15.40
N ASP A 526 -11.16 -6.66 14.28
CA ASP A 526 -12.51 -7.23 14.11
C ASP A 526 -12.50 -8.77 13.85
N GLY A 527 -11.34 -9.43 13.93
CA GLY A 527 -11.18 -10.87 13.72
C GLY A 527 -11.27 -11.30 12.25
N GLN A 528 -11.12 -10.39 11.29
CA GLN A 528 -11.14 -10.69 9.86
C GLN A 528 -9.73 -11.01 9.34
N ASP A 529 -9.62 -12.02 8.46
CA ASP A 529 -8.36 -12.32 7.76
C ASP A 529 -8.13 -11.29 6.63
N PRO A 530 -6.99 -10.59 6.57
CA PRO A 530 -6.67 -9.67 5.47
C PRO A 530 -6.57 -10.36 4.10
N GLY A 531 -6.37 -11.67 4.06
CA GLY A 531 -6.49 -12.50 2.86
C GLY A 531 -5.69 -12.02 1.65
N ALA A 532 -6.36 -11.98 0.49
CA ALA A 532 -5.74 -11.62 -0.78
C ALA A 532 -5.38 -10.11 -0.91
N GLU A 533 -5.84 -9.24 0.00
CA GLU A 533 -5.53 -7.80 -0.01
C GLU A 533 -4.03 -7.52 0.19
N SER A 534 -3.30 -8.45 0.82
CA SER A 534 -1.83 -8.40 0.88
C SER A 534 -1.18 -8.29 -0.51
N SER A 535 -1.80 -8.88 -1.54
CA SER A 535 -1.33 -8.77 -2.93
C SER A 535 -1.45 -7.34 -3.47
N VAL A 536 -2.54 -6.64 -3.16
CA VAL A 536 -2.77 -5.23 -3.55
C VAL A 536 -1.73 -4.34 -2.87
N ARG A 537 -1.54 -4.48 -1.55
CA ARG A 537 -0.52 -3.71 -0.82
C ARG A 537 0.88 -3.94 -1.39
N LYS A 538 1.24 -5.19 -1.71
CA LYS A 538 2.53 -5.49 -2.32
C LYS A 538 2.66 -4.85 -3.70
N LEU A 539 1.64 -4.89 -4.56
CA LEU A 539 1.66 -4.26 -5.88
C LEU A 539 1.94 -2.75 -5.79
N ILE A 540 1.26 -2.07 -4.88
CA ILE A 540 1.43 -0.63 -4.67
C ILE A 540 2.78 -0.34 -4.00
N GLY A 541 3.10 -1.01 -2.90
CA GLY A 541 4.30 -0.76 -2.10
C GLY A 541 5.61 -1.01 -2.84
N VAL A 542 5.69 -2.06 -3.66
CA VAL A 542 6.89 -2.33 -4.49
C VAL A 542 7.10 -1.23 -5.52
N ARG A 543 6.03 -0.81 -6.21
CA ARG A 543 6.08 0.27 -7.20
C ARG A 543 6.51 1.60 -6.57
N HIS A 544 5.92 1.90 -5.41
CA HIS A 544 6.26 3.08 -4.61
C HIS A 544 7.75 3.09 -4.22
N ARG A 545 8.24 2.00 -3.66
CA ARG A 545 9.64 1.87 -3.23
C ARG A 545 10.61 2.03 -4.40
N GLN A 546 10.31 1.42 -5.55
CA GLN A 546 11.11 1.57 -6.76
C GLN A 546 11.11 3.03 -7.27
N ALA A 547 9.99 3.73 -7.19
CA ALA A 547 9.89 5.13 -7.61
C ALA A 547 10.63 6.09 -6.65
N ILE A 548 10.68 5.78 -5.34
CA ILE A 548 11.47 6.55 -4.37
C ILE A 548 12.96 6.49 -4.71
N SER A 549 13.51 5.29 -4.89
CA SER A 549 14.95 5.13 -5.18
C SER A 549 15.34 5.76 -6.52
N GLU A 550 14.48 5.68 -7.53
CA GLU A 550 14.65 6.34 -8.82
C GLU A 550 14.62 7.88 -8.68
N THR A 551 13.65 8.42 -7.94
CA THR A 551 13.56 9.87 -7.71
C THR A 551 14.75 10.38 -6.90
N ALA A 552 15.25 9.60 -5.95
CA ALA A 552 16.44 9.95 -5.20
C ALA A 552 17.69 10.09 -6.09
N LEU A 553 17.86 9.19 -7.08
CA LEU A 553 18.93 9.31 -8.08
C LEU A 553 18.75 10.55 -8.97
N ASP A 554 17.53 10.82 -9.44
CA ASP A 554 17.23 12.00 -10.25
C ASP A 554 17.54 13.30 -9.51
N LEU A 555 17.28 13.35 -8.19
CA LEU A 555 17.61 14.51 -7.35
C LEU A 555 19.11 14.74 -7.20
N LEU A 556 19.95 13.72 -7.32
CA LEU A 556 21.41 13.84 -7.34
C LEU A 556 21.93 14.41 -8.66
N GLY A 557 21.13 14.36 -9.74
CA GLY A 557 21.57 14.77 -11.07
C GLY A 557 22.76 13.95 -11.56
N PRO A 558 23.83 14.58 -12.11
CA PRO A 558 25.01 13.87 -12.60
C PRO A 558 25.72 13.00 -11.55
N ASP A 559 25.66 13.38 -10.27
CA ASP A 559 26.28 12.61 -9.17
C ASP A 559 25.56 11.26 -8.94
N GLY A 560 24.31 11.13 -9.41
CA GLY A 560 23.58 9.87 -9.42
C GLY A 560 24.18 8.80 -10.33
N ALA A 561 25.07 9.16 -11.24
CA ALA A 561 25.79 8.22 -12.11
C ALA A 561 26.95 7.50 -11.40
N GLU A 562 27.33 7.95 -10.20
CA GLU A 562 28.38 7.32 -9.42
C GLU A 562 27.87 6.10 -8.64
N VAL A 563 28.78 5.15 -8.37
CA VAL A 563 28.48 4.00 -7.51
C VAL A 563 28.28 4.48 -6.07
N SER A 564 27.03 4.55 -5.65
CA SER A 564 26.61 5.04 -4.33
C SER A 564 25.67 4.04 -3.65
N LEU A 565 25.37 4.25 -2.38
CA LEU A 565 24.35 3.48 -1.67
C LEU A 565 22.97 3.64 -2.34
N LEU A 566 22.64 4.84 -2.84
CA LEU A 566 21.38 5.08 -3.54
C LEU A 566 21.29 4.31 -4.86
N LEU A 567 22.35 4.28 -5.65
CA LEU A 567 22.41 3.44 -6.87
C LEU A 567 22.26 1.96 -6.53
N ARG A 568 22.94 1.48 -5.48
CA ARG A 568 22.79 0.09 -5.02
C ARG A 568 21.35 -0.20 -4.59
N THR A 569 20.70 0.69 -3.86
CA THR A 569 19.28 0.57 -3.45
C THR A 569 18.38 0.51 -4.68
N PHE A 570 18.56 1.41 -5.65
CA PHE A 570 17.80 1.41 -6.90
C PHE A 570 17.93 0.08 -7.66
N LEU A 571 19.15 -0.45 -7.78
CA LEU A 571 19.40 -1.75 -8.41
C LEU A 571 18.75 -2.88 -7.63
N ASN A 572 18.92 -2.92 -6.31
CA ASN A 572 18.33 -3.94 -5.44
C ASN A 572 16.80 -3.95 -5.48
N ASP A 573 16.17 -2.78 -5.53
CA ASP A 573 14.71 -2.66 -5.56
C ASP A 573 14.08 -3.34 -6.81
N ARG A 574 14.87 -3.61 -7.85
CA ARG A 574 14.37 -4.37 -9.03
C ARG A 574 13.96 -5.80 -8.67
N CYS A 575 14.58 -6.40 -7.64
CA CYS A 575 14.18 -7.75 -7.21
C CYS A 575 12.78 -7.80 -6.57
N LEU A 576 12.30 -6.70 -5.98
CA LEU A 576 11.03 -6.65 -5.25
C LEU A 576 9.80 -6.94 -6.14
N SER A 577 9.86 -6.57 -7.43
CA SER A 577 8.81 -6.88 -8.40
C SER A 577 8.90 -8.32 -8.96
N ILE A 578 9.91 -9.08 -8.56
CA ILE A 578 10.18 -10.45 -9.01
C ILE A 578 10.00 -11.45 -7.87
N ALA A 579 10.66 -11.21 -6.74
CA ALA A 579 10.67 -12.08 -5.57
C ALA A 579 9.29 -12.11 -4.86
N GLY A 580 8.95 -13.25 -4.24
CA GLY A 580 7.68 -13.43 -3.52
C GLY A 580 6.43 -13.35 -4.41
N GLY A 581 6.55 -13.68 -5.69
CA GLY A 581 5.53 -13.56 -6.73
C GLY A 581 5.71 -12.30 -7.57
N THR A 582 5.89 -12.50 -8.88
CA THR A 582 6.05 -11.36 -9.81
C THR A 582 4.81 -10.47 -9.83
N THR A 583 5.00 -9.21 -10.25
CA THR A 583 3.89 -8.26 -10.44
C THR A 583 2.73 -8.89 -11.20
N GLN A 584 2.99 -9.60 -12.30
CA GLN A 584 1.98 -10.23 -13.15
C GLN A 584 1.22 -11.36 -12.44
N ILE A 585 1.91 -12.15 -11.62
CA ILE A 585 1.28 -13.19 -10.80
C ILE A 585 0.40 -12.57 -9.73
N LEU A 586 0.85 -11.51 -9.06
CA LEU A 586 0.07 -10.83 -8.02
C LEU A 586 -1.16 -10.13 -8.59
N GLN A 587 -1.06 -9.52 -9.78
CA GLN A 587 -2.20 -8.96 -10.51
C GLN A 587 -3.22 -10.05 -10.86
N SER A 588 -2.78 -11.21 -11.35
CA SER A 588 -3.67 -12.34 -11.62
C SER A 588 -4.33 -12.86 -10.34
N VAL A 589 -3.58 -12.97 -9.23
CA VAL A 589 -4.12 -13.38 -7.92
C VAL A 589 -5.16 -12.39 -7.40
N ALA A 590 -4.91 -11.08 -7.50
CA ALA A 590 -5.86 -10.04 -7.10
C ALA A 590 -7.15 -10.11 -7.95
N ALA A 591 -7.00 -10.22 -9.28
CA ALA A 591 -8.12 -10.33 -10.20
C ALA A 591 -8.99 -11.58 -9.94
N GLU A 592 -8.37 -12.74 -9.70
CA GLU A 592 -9.08 -14.00 -9.49
C GLU A 592 -9.68 -14.13 -8.09
N ARG A 593 -8.96 -13.71 -7.04
CA ARG A 593 -9.37 -13.96 -5.66
C ARG A 593 -10.15 -12.83 -5.01
N ILE A 594 -9.89 -11.58 -5.41
CA ILE A 594 -10.60 -10.42 -4.87
C ILE A 594 -11.76 -10.07 -5.79
N LEU A 595 -11.50 -9.92 -7.10
CA LEU A 595 -12.52 -9.51 -8.06
C LEU A 595 -13.37 -10.69 -8.59
N GLY A 596 -12.94 -11.95 -8.38
CA GLY A 596 -13.66 -13.13 -8.82
C GLY A 596 -13.67 -13.34 -10.34
N LEU A 597 -12.66 -12.84 -11.05
CA LEU A 597 -12.53 -13.07 -12.48
C LEU A 597 -12.21 -14.55 -12.78
N PRO A 598 -12.67 -15.11 -13.90
CA PRO A 598 -12.45 -16.50 -14.25
C PRO A 598 -10.96 -16.80 -14.47
N ARG A 599 -10.57 -18.04 -14.16
CA ARG A 599 -9.19 -18.55 -14.38
C ARG A 599 -8.90 -18.85 -15.84
#